data_8809e098d57e877d70f4d454c515b5ff
#
_entry.id   8809e098d57e877d70f4d454c515b5ff
#
_cell.length_a   1.000
_cell.length_b   1.000
_cell.length_c   1.000
_cell.angle_alpha   90.00
_cell.angle_beta   90.00
_cell.angle_gamma   90.00
#
_symmetry.space_group_name_H-M   'P 1'
#
loop_
_entity.id
_entity.type
_entity.pdbx_description
1 polymer ?
#
loop_
_entity_poly.entity_id
_entity_poly.type
_entity_poly.pdbx_seq_one_letter_code
_entity_poly.pdbx_strand_id
1 'polypeptide(L)'
;MRTRFLIISCLVMSCIACKEKAVVQKPTTPFDYLLGDWERTNSKGGSETFEHWKTVTATELRGHGYTLEDKDTVFNERIRLVQKKNEWQLQISGPNETPTIFKITENDGKSFTAVNPENEFPKVISYAYFDDVLTATISSEEMEIPFIFWRVED
;
A
#
# COMPACT_ATOMS: atom_id res chain seq x y z
N MET A 1 -19.86 83.61 -13.07
CA MET A 1 -19.35 82.35 -13.73
C MET A 1 -18.71 81.48 -12.63
N ARG A 2 -19.39 80.39 -12.24
CA ARG A 2 -18.89 79.50 -11.18
C ARG A 2 -18.61 78.15 -11.85
N THR A 3 -17.32 77.84 -12.02
CA THR A 3 -16.84 76.62 -12.60
C THR A 3 -16.85 75.51 -11.52
N ARG A 4 -17.68 74.49 -11.71
CA ARG A 4 -17.72 73.31 -10.83
C ARG A 4 -16.71 72.28 -11.34
N PHE A 5 -15.67 72.01 -10.53
CA PHE A 5 -14.74 70.92 -10.74
C PHE A 5 -15.41 69.59 -10.24
N LEU A 6 -15.62 68.66 -11.16
CA LEU A 6 -16.07 67.30 -10.85
C LEU A 6 -14.84 66.43 -10.63
N ILE A 7 -14.61 66.02 -9.38
CA ILE A 7 -13.54 65.05 -9.02
C ILE A 7 -14.14 63.67 -9.20
N ILE A 8 -13.66 62.98 -10.24
CA ILE A 8 -13.97 61.55 -10.47
C ILE A 8 -12.98 60.74 -9.63
N SER A 9 -13.47 60.15 -8.51
CA SER A 9 -12.70 59.23 -7.66
C SER A 9 -12.75 57.85 -8.32
N CYS A 10 -11.62 57.40 -8.93
CA CYS A 10 -11.46 56.05 -9.47
C CYS A 10 -11.16 55.08 -8.31
N LEU A 11 -12.16 54.35 -7.89
CA LEU A 11 -12.02 53.28 -6.90
C LEU A 11 -11.38 52.07 -7.54
N VAL A 12 -10.08 51.88 -7.33
CA VAL A 12 -9.33 50.68 -7.80
C VAL A 12 -9.67 49.53 -6.86
N MET A 13 -10.54 48.66 -7.33
CA MET A 13 -10.90 47.43 -6.65
C MET A 13 -9.83 46.37 -6.89
N SER A 14 -8.87 46.25 -5.95
CA SER A 14 -7.81 45.23 -5.97
C SER A 14 -8.44 43.86 -5.69
N CYS A 15 -8.65 43.07 -6.74
CA CYS A 15 -9.00 41.65 -6.62
C CYS A 15 -7.80 40.85 -6.06
N ILE A 16 -7.82 40.58 -4.76
CA ILE A 16 -6.91 39.64 -4.13
C ILE A 16 -7.38 38.25 -4.54
N ALA A 17 -6.80 37.71 -5.61
CA ALA A 17 -6.98 36.33 -6.00
C ALA A 17 -6.24 35.44 -4.99
N CYS A 18 -6.94 34.91 -3.99
CA CYS A 18 -6.44 33.80 -3.20
C CYS A 18 -6.22 32.61 -4.14
N LYS A 19 -4.96 32.30 -4.42
CA LYS A 19 -4.59 30.99 -5.01
C LYS A 19 -4.80 29.96 -3.92
N GLU A 20 -5.94 29.29 -3.92
CA GLU A 20 -6.11 28.03 -3.17
C GLU A 20 -5.02 27.06 -3.67
N LYS A 21 -4.13 26.63 -2.76
CA LYS A 21 -3.24 25.53 -3.03
C LYS A 21 -4.12 24.31 -3.23
N ALA A 22 -4.15 23.78 -4.44
CA ALA A 22 -4.81 22.50 -4.70
C ALA A 22 -4.24 21.46 -3.74
N VAL A 23 -5.06 20.94 -2.83
CA VAL A 23 -4.71 19.82 -1.98
C VAL A 23 -4.58 18.62 -2.91
N VAL A 24 -3.34 18.19 -3.18
CA VAL A 24 -3.09 16.97 -3.93
C VAL A 24 -3.58 15.83 -3.03
N GLN A 25 -4.78 15.33 -3.32
CA GLN A 25 -5.29 14.17 -2.61
C GLN A 25 -4.40 12.97 -2.94
N LYS A 26 -3.89 12.33 -1.89
CA LYS A 26 -3.16 11.06 -2.03
C LYS A 26 -4.10 10.04 -2.68
N PRO A 27 -3.68 9.32 -3.73
CA PRO A 27 -4.52 8.27 -4.32
C PRO A 27 -4.85 7.22 -3.26
N THR A 28 -6.11 6.82 -3.19
CA THR A 28 -6.60 5.78 -2.28
C THR A 28 -6.89 4.50 -3.03
N THR A 29 -6.70 3.37 -2.35
CA THR A 29 -6.98 2.03 -2.89
C THR A 29 -7.77 1.22 -1.85
N PRO A 30 -8.41 0.12 -2.24
CA PRO A 30 -9.10 -0.74 -1.28
C PRO A 30 -8.16 -1.52 -0.33
N PHE A 31 -6.84 -1.28 -0.41
CA PHE A 31 -5.80 -1.95 0.39
C PHE A 31 -5.00 -0.96 1.25
N ASP A 32 -5.51 0.24 1.47
CA ASP A 32 -4.78 1.30 2.22
C ASP A 32 -4.48 0.91 3.68
N TYR A 33 -5.16 -0.10 4.23
CA TYR A 33 -4.85 -0.67 5.54
C TYR A 33 -3.48 -1.35 5.62
N LEU A 34 -2.88 -1.74 4.47
CA LEU A 34 -1.53 -2.28 4.39
C LEU A 34 -0.44 -1.23 4.56
N LEU A 35 -0.72 0.06 4.29
CA LEU A 35 0.29 1.12 4.19
C LEU A 35 1.09 1.29 5.47
N GLY A 36 2.41 1.48 5.33
CA GLY A 36 3.36 1.73 6.42
C GLY A 36 4.38 0.61 6.56
N ASP A 37 5.03 0.61 7.71
CA ASP A 37 6.09 -0.31 8.09
C ASP A 37 5.57 -1.31 9.11
N TRP A 38 5.91 -2.58 8.89
CA TRP A 38 5.43 -3.71 9.66
C TRP A 38 6.58 -4.61 10.08
N GLU A 39 6.59 -5.02 11.34
CA GLU A 39 7.55 -5.97 11.88
C GLU A 39 6.83 -7.25 12.33
N ARG A 40 7.33 -8.39 11.90
CA ARG A 40 6.79 -9.70 12.26
C ARG A 40 7.14 -10.07 13.69
N THR A 41 6.12 -10.39 14.50
CA THR A 41 6.28 -10.71 15.93
C THR A 41 6.40 -12.21 16.20
N ASN A 42 5.98 -13.08 15.28
CA ASN A 42 6.05 -14.53 15.42
C ASN A 42 7.20 -15.16 14.63
N SER A 43 8.30 -14.42 14.41
CA SER A 43 9.55 -14.93 13.82
C SER A 43 10.18 -16.02 14.70
N LYS A 44 10.91 -16.94 14.08
CA LYS A 44 11.61 -18.04 14.77
C LYS A 44 13.12 -17.91 14.56
N GLY A 45 13.91 -18.44 15.50
CA GLY A 45 15.35 -18.60 15.31
C GLY A 45 16.17 -17.31 15.33
N GLY A 46 15.63 -16.20 15.87
CA GLY A 46 16.34 -14.92 15.90
C GLY A 46 16.32 -14.14 14.59
N SER A 47 15.52 -14.57 13.60
CA SER A 47 15.30 -13.80 12.38
C SER A 47 14.31 -12.66 12.63
N GLU A 48 14.52 -11.53 11.96
CA GLU A 48 13.67 -10.35 11.97
C GLU A 48 13.07 -10.19 10.56
N THR A 49 11.74 -10.19 10.45
CA THR A 49 11.04 -10.07 9.15
C THR A 49 10.21 -8.80 9.12
N PHE A 50 10.31 -8.08 8.03
CA PHE A 50 9.66 -6.79 7.84
C PHE A 50 8.87 -6.75 6.53
N GLU A 51 7.82 -5.93 6.50
CA GLU A 51 7.15 -5.49 5.29
C GLU A 51 6.99 -3.97 5.28
N HIS A 52 7.23 -3.36 4.13
CA HIS A 52 6.98 -1.95 3.89
C HIS A 52 6.01 -1.77 2.72
N TRP A 53 4.93 -1.01 2.91
CA TRP A 53 3.89 -0.79 1.91
C TRP A 53 3.67 0.68 1.60
N LYS A 54 3.56 1.00 0.30
CA LYS A 54 3.26 2.35 -0.18
C LYS A 54 2.32 2.37 -1.37
N THR A 55 1.48 3.41 -1.45
CA THR A 55 0.68 3.71 -2.64
C THR A 55 1.56 4.28 -3.74
N VAL A 56 1.41 3.78 -4.97
CA VAL A 56 2.04 4.33 -6.18
C VAL A 56 1.02 5.11 -6.99
N THR A 57 -0.15 4.51 -7.27
CA THR A 57 -1.29 5.11 -7.95
C THR A 57 -2.60 4.60 -7.31
N ALA A 58 -3.75 5.11 -7.76
CA ALA A 58 -5.04 4.56 -7.36
C ALA A 58 -5.26 3.07 -7.77
N THR A 59 -4.39 2.54 -8.64
CA THR A 59 -4.47 1.18 -9.17
C THR A 59 -3.20 0.36 -8.89
N GLU A 60 -2.29 0.87 -8.05
CA GLU A 60 -1.06 0.15 -7.70
C GLU A 60 -0.57 0.50 -6.29
N LEU A 61 -0.35 -0.53 -5.46
CA LEU A 61 0.48 -0.48 -4.26
C LEU A 61 1.75 -1.32 -4.47
N ARG A 62 2.82 -0.92 -3.81
CA ARG A 62 4.06 -1.71 -3.73
C ARG A 62 4.37 -2.05 -2.30
N GLY A 63 4.65 -3.32 -2.10
CA GLY A 63 5.20 -3.89 -0.89
C GLY A 63 6.66 -4.31 -1.10
N HIS A 64 7.40 -4.35 -0.01
CA HIS A 64 8.75 -4.89 0.07
C HIS A 64 8.86 -5.72 1.33
N GLY A 65 9.00 -7.04 1.18
CA GLY A 65 9.20 -7.97 2.28
C GLY A 65 10.67 -8.38 2.36
N TYR A 66 11.25 -8.42 3.55
CA TYR A 66 12.61 -8.89 3.75
C TYR A 66 12.80 -9.50 5.14
N THR A 67 13.78 -10.41 5.24
CA THR A 67 14.17 -11.04 6.50
C THR A 67 15.65 -10.85 6.73
N LEU A 68 16.00 -10.49 7.97
CA LEU A 68 17.36 -10.35 8.46
C LEU A 68 17.71 -11.51 9.41
N GLU A 69 18.95 -12.01 9.31
CA GLU A 69 19.61 -12.85 10.30
C GLU A 69 20.97 -12.24 10.58
N ASP A 70 21.28 -11.98 11.85
CA ASP A 70 22.52 -11.31 12.27
C ASP A 70 22.81 -10.01 11.51
N LYS A 71 21.77 -9.26 11.13
CA LYS A 71 21.75 -8.03 10.30
C LYS A 71 22.01 -8.24 8.80
N ASP A 72 22.24 -9.46 8.35
CA ASP A 72 22.35 -9.75 6.92
C ASP A 72 20.99 -10.09 6.33
N THR A 73 20.71 -9.59 5.13
CA THR A 73 19.45 -9.90 4.42
C THR A 73 19.53 -11.32 3.86
N VAL A 74 18.74 -12.24 4.43
CA VAL A 74 18.66 -13.65 3.99
C VAL A 74 17.50 -13.93 3.06
N PHE A 75 16.48 -13.05 3.07
CA PHE A 75 15.33 -13.13 2.18
C PHE A 75 14.89 -11.73 1.75
N ASN A 76 14.45 -11.60 0.50
CA ASN A 76 14.01 -10.33 -0.07
C ASN A 76 13.00 -10.57 -1.20
N GLU A 77 11.85 -9.91 -1.13
CA GLU A 77 10.83 -9.96 -2.17
C GLU A 77 10.19 -8.59 -2.43
N ARG A 78 9.76 -8.39 -3.66
CA ARG A 78 8.95 -7.24 -4.07
C ARG A 78 7.53 -7.70 -4.32
N ILE A 79 6.61 -7.01 -3.70
CA ILE A 79 5.19 -7.30 -3.74
C ILE A 79 4.48 -6.16 -4.49
N ARG A 80 3.53 -6.48 -5.35
CA ARG A 80 2.71 -5.49 -6.04
C ARG A 80 1.25 -5.91 -6.00
N LEU A 81 0.42 -5.06 -5.47
CA LEU A 81 -1.03 -5.12 -5.71
C LEU A 81 -1.33 -4.19 -6.88
N VAL A 82 -1.78 -4.74 -8.00
CA VAL A 82 -2.01 -3.98 -9.22
C VAL A 82 -3.33 -4.35 -9.86
N GLN A 83 -4.09 -3.33 -10.29
CA GLN A 83 -5.33 -3.52 -11.03
C GLN A 83 -5.04 -3.58 -12.53
N LYS A 84 -5.45 -4.68 -13.18
CA LYS A 84 -5.40 -4.87 -14.63
C LYS A 84 -6.77 -5.26 -15.15
N LYS A 85 -7.28 -4.54 -16.15
CA LYS A 85 -8.61 -4.81 -16.74
C LYS A 85 -9.72 -4.90 -15.67
N ASN A 86 -9.69 -4.01 -14.68
CA ASN A 86 -10.60 -3.94 -13.52
C ASN A 86 -10.51 -5.13 -12.54
N GLU A 87 -9.53 -6.03 -12.66
CA GLU A 87 -9.25 -7.10 -11.71
C GLU A 87 -7.95 -6.82 -10.95
N TRP A 88 -7.97 -6.99 -9.64
CA TRP A 88 -6.78 -6.88 -8.82
C TRP A 88 -5.97 -8.16 -8.82
N GLN A 89 -4.67 -8.01 -8.83
CA GLN A 89 -3.69 -9.10 -8.79
C GLN A 89 -2.63 -8.78 -7.75
N LEU A 90 -2.21 -9.81 -7.01
CA LEU A 90 -1.00 -9.80 -6.20
C LEU A 90 0.13 -10.40 -7.03
N GLN A 91 1.23 -9.69 -7.19
CA GLN A 91 2.41 -10.13 -7.93
C GLN A 91 3.61 -10.15 -6.99
N ILE A 92 4.26 -11.30 -6.86
CA ILE A 92 5.44 -11.52 -6.01
C ILE A 92 6.66 -11.73 -6.91
N SER A 93 7.71 -10.93 -6.68
CA SER A 93 9.00 -11.05 -7.37
C SER A 93 10.13 -11.05 -6.34
N GLY A 94 11.09 -11.92 -6.50
CA GLY A 94 12.24 -12.00 -5.61
C GLY A 94 13.09 -13.19 -5.99
N PRO A 95 12.82 -14.39 -5.45
CA PRO A 95 13.60 -15.58 -5.75
C PRO A 95 13.50 -16.01 -7.21
N ASN A 96 12.37 -15.71 -7.88
CA ASN A 96 12.11 -16.10 -9.27
C ASN A 96 12.40 -14.95 -10.24
N GLU A 97 12.89 -15.25 -11.45
CA GLU A 97 13.16 -14.26 -12.50
C GLU A 97 11.87 -13.56 -12.98
N THR A 98 10.75 -14.28 -13.01
CA THR A 98 9.45 -13.77 -13.39
C THR A 98 8.52 -13.67 -12.18
N PRO A 99 7.65 -12.64 -12.09
CA PRO A 99 6.68 -12.53 -11.02
C PRO A 99 5.72 -13.71 -10.96
N THR A 100 5.52 -14.27 -9.77
CA THR A 100 4.39 -15.18 -9.51
C THR A 100 3.13 -14.34 -9.33
N ILE A 101 2.05 -14.65 -10.05
CA ILE A 101 0.82 -13.86 -10.10
C ILE A 101 -0.30 -14.62 -9.41
N PHE A 102 -0.95 -13.97 -8.42
CA PHE A 102 -2.14 -14.46 -7.75
C PHE A 102 -3.33 -13.56 -8.09
N LYS A 103 -4.49 -14.15 -8.39
CA LYS A 103 -5.73 -13.40 -8.61
C LYS A 103 -6.37 -13.09 -7.26
N ILE A 104 -6.76 -11.82 -7.03
CA ILE A 104 -7.57 -11.47 -5.87
C ILE A 104 -8.98 -12.01 -6.09
N THR A 105 -9.44 -12.85 -5.18
CA THR A 105 -10.78 -13.48 -5.22
C THR A 105 -11.74 -12.85 -4.23
N GLU A 106 -11.20 -12.31 -3.14
CA GLU A 106 -11.97 -11.67 -2.07
C GLU A 106 -11.27 -10.42 -1.59
N ASN A 107 -12.04 -9.37 -1.27
CA ASN A 107 -11.55 -8.14 -0.64
C ASN A 107 -12.73 -7.39 0.00
N ASP A 108 -12.62 -7.10 1.30
CA ASP A 108 -13.64 -6.38 2.09
C ASP A 108 -13.16 -5.01 2.60
N GLY A 109 -11.98 -4.56 2.18
CA GLY A 109 -11.35 -3.31 2.60
C GLY A 109 -10.57 -3.39 3.92
N LYS A 110 -10.53 -4.56 4.56
CA LYS A 110 -9.67 -4.87 5.72
C LYS A 110 -8.95 -6.21 5.57
N SER A 111 -9.39 -7.01 4.61
CA SER A 111 -8.76 -8.28 4.25
C SER A 111 -8.83 -8.52 2.76
N PHE A 112 -7.96 -9.37 2.24
CA PHE A 112 -8.06 -9.94 0.90
C PHE A 112 -7.53 -11.37 0.86
N THR A 113 -8.01 -12.11 -0.13
CA THR A 113 -7.52 -13.44 -0.50
C THR A 113 -7.04 -13.42 -1.95
N ALA A 114 -5.81 -13.89 -2.18
CA ALA A 114 -5.20 -14.03 -3.50
C ALA A 114 -4.87 -15.50 -3.78
N VAL A 115 -5.23 -16.00 -4.97
CA VAL A 115 -5.17 -17.41 -5.30
C VAL A 115 -4.39 -17.63 -6.60
N ASN A 116 -3.50 -18.62 -6.58
CA ASN A 116 -2.87 -19.21 -7.76
C ASN A 116 -2.81 -20.74 -7.60
N PRO A 117 -3.79 -21.52 -8.11
CA PRO A 117 -3.84 -22.96 -7.94
C PRO A 117 -2.71 -23.69 -8.67
N GLU A 118 -2.11 -23.07 -9.70
CA GLU A 118 -1.02 -23.64 -10.48
C GLU A 118 0.36 -23.50 -9.80
N ASN A 119 0.47 -22.63 -8.79
CA ASN A 119 1.71 -22.47 -8.05
C ASN A 119 1.93 -23.68 -7.14
N GLU A 120 3.18 -24.11 -6.97
CA GLU A 120 3.51 -25.24 -6.11
C GLU A 120 3.21 -24.89 -4.65
N PHE A 121 3.81 -23.80 -4.15
CA PHE A 121 3.55 -23.23 -2.83
C PHE A 121 4.03 -21.77 -2.79
N PRO A 122 3.26 -20.87 -2.14
CA PRO A 122 1.87 -21.05 -1.68
C PRO A 122 0.88 -21.08 -2.85
N LYS A 123 -0.31 -21.69 -2.66
CA LYS A 123 -1.44 -21.60 -3.58
C LYS A 123 -2.38 -20.45 -3.22
N VAL A 124 -2.41 -20.09 -1.95
CA VAL A 124 -3.22 -19.00 -1.42
C VAL A 124 -2.36 -18.07 -0.57
N ILE A 125 -2.55 -16.78 -0.74
CA ILE A 125 -2.00 -15.73 0.12
C ILE A 125 -3.16 -14.85 0.58
N SER A 126 -3.32 -14.68 1.88
CA SER A 126 -4.32 -13.78 2.45
C SER A 126 -3.67 -12.77 3.38
N TYR A 127 -4.27 -11.58 3.43
CA TYR A 127 -3.95 -10.53 4.38
C TYR A 127 -5.21 -10.12 5.13
N ALA A 128 -5.12 -9.97 6.44
CA ALA A 128 -6.21 -9.48 7.27
C ALA A 128 -5.67 -8.46 8.29
N TYR A 129 -6.37 -7.33 8.41
CA TYR A 129 -6.05 -6.28 9.37
C TYR A 129 -7.18 -6.19 10.40
N PHE A 130 -6.84 -6.43 11.67
CA PHE A 130 -7.77 -6.36 12.78
C PHE A 130 -7.04 -5.91 14.05
N ASP A 131 -7.59 -4.95 14.77
CA ASP A 131 -7.09 -4.47 16.07
C ASP A 131 -5.59 -4.11 16.04
N ASP A 132 -5.19 -3.31 15.05
CA ASP A 132 -3.80 -2.87 14.78
C ASP A 132 -2.79 -3.98 14.45
N VAL A 133 -3.27 -5.20 14.26
CA VAL A 133 -2.47 -6.35 13.83
C VAL A 133 -2.74 -6.64 12.35
N LEU A 134 -1.67 -6.77 11.57
CA LEU A 134 -1.72 -7.29 10.21
C LEU A 134 -1.27 -8.74 10.21
N THR A 135 -2.13 -9.64 9.72
CA THR A 135 -1.77 -11.06 9.55
C THR A 135 -1.71 -11.38 8.07
N ALA A 136 -0.53 -11.77 7.58
CA ALA A 136 -0.37 -12.39 6.28
C ALA A 136 -0.31 -13.91 6.46
N THR A 137 -1.08 -14.65 5.66
CA THR A 137 -1.06 -16.11 5.70
C THR A 137 -0.78 -16.66 4.32
N ILE A 138 0.23 -17.52 4.22
CA ILE A 138 0.52 -18.29 3.00
C ILE A 138 0.09 -19.73 3.22
N SER A 139 -0.62 -20.33 2.27
CA SER A 139 -1.17 -21.66 2.46
C SER A 139 -1.28 -22.48 1.17
N SER A 140 -1.44 -23.80 1.36
CA SER A 140 -1.87 -24.79 0.40
C SER A 140 -2.92 -25.71 1.08
N GLU A 141 -3.31 -26.81 0.44
CA GLU A 141 -4.20 -27.81 1.06
C GLU A 141 -3.57 -28.51 2.27
N GLU A 142 -2.24 -28.59 2.32
CA GLU A 142 -1.49 -29.36 3.33
C GLU A 142 -0.85 -28.49 4.41
N MET A 143 -0.67 -27.19 4.16
CA MET A 143 0.14 -26.33 5.03
C MET A 143 -0.42 -24.91 5.07
N GLU A 144 -0.36 -24.33 6.27
CA GLU A 144 -0.67 -22.93 6.51
C GLU A 144 0.41 -22.29 7.41
N ILE A 145 0.92 -21.13 7.01
CA ILE A 145 1.97 -20.40 7.73
C ILE A 145 1.50 -18.96 7.93
N PRO A 146 1.12 -18.57 9.15
CA PRO A 146 0.80 -17.19 9.47
C PRO A 146 2.05 -16.38 9.79
N PHE A 147 2.05 -15.14 9.32
CA PHE A 147 2.99 -14.06 9.64
C PHE A 147 2.21 -12.98 10.35
N ILE A 148 2.49 -12.76 11.63
CA ILE A 148 1.78 -11.78 12.45
C ILE A 148 2.67 -10.55 12.57
N PHE A 149 2.16 -9.41 12.09
CA PHE A 149 2.89 -8.16 12.04
C PHE A 149 2.25 -7.11 12.94
N TRP A 150 3.11 -6.36 13.60
CA TRP A 150 2.73 -5.12 14.28
C TRP A 150 3.31 -3.94 13.52
N ARG A 151 2.61 -2.82 13.60
CA ARG A 151 3.06 -1.58 12.97
C ARG A 151 4.30 -1.06 13.69
N VAL A 152 5.32 -0.69 12.92
CA VAL A 152 6.48 0.04 13.45
C VAL A 152 6.05 1.48 13.63
N GLU A 153 6.15 2.00 14.84
CA GLU A 153 5.92 3.41 15.14
C GLU A 153 7.20 4.21 14.87
N ASP A 154 7.06 5.39 14.25
CA ASP A 154 8.16 6.34 13.99
C ASP A 154 8.67 7.00 15.28
#